data_d24ad70327535436fcf61ecfd31bc94e
#
_entry.id   d24ad70327535436fcf61ecfd31bc94e
#
_cell.length_a   1.000
_cell.length_b   1.000
_cell.length_c   1.000
_cell.angle_alpha   90.00
_cell.angle_beta   90.00
_cell.angle_gamma   90.00
#
_symmetry.space_group_name_H-M   'P 1'
#
loop_
_entity.id
_entity.type
_entity.pdbx_description
1 polymer ?
#
loop_
_entity_poly.entity_id
_entity_poly.type
_entity_poly.pdbx_seq_one_letter_code
_entity_poly.pdbx_strand_id
1 'polypeptide(L)'
;MKPFSVCMIAKNEEKNIERCLKSIQDFDCEIIVVDTGSTDKTKEIAQQYATKVLEFDWVNDFSAARNYSISNASYDWILILDCDEWVQESNSEEFMQLARTYPTYIGRLKRKNLTYMDSEKQVYIDMVERFFNRRYYHYEGSIHEQVTPSSTRDLIAFDIPLTILHSGYVGTKEELEDKRIRNMTLLMQELEKNPDDPYLYFQIGQEYYCMDDYENAASYYGKVLTYDLPPTMEYLRMTVQAYGNCLLQLDRIEEALQYEQIYDTFGNTPDFIFLMGRIYYLSGQPLKALTEFIKATSMNDPHAEGTNTYLSWYYIALIYERMGDIETAKSFYQKCGDFDAAKKRLANLL
;
A
#
# COMPACT_ATOMS: atom_id res chain seq x y z
N MET A 1 -25.87 -7.10 20.54
CA MET A 1 -25.37 -8.28 19.81
C MET A 1 -24.28 -7.76 18.89
N LYS A 2 -23.04 -8.21 19.06
CA LYS A 2 -21.90 -7.75 18.27
C LYS A 2 -22.20 -7.98 16.78
N PRO A 3 -21.95 -6.99 15.89
CA PRO A 3 -22.40 -7.10 14.50
C PRO A 3 -21.42 -7.83 13.59
N PHE A 4 -20.12 -7.97 13.97
CA PHE A 4 -19.06 -8.59 13.19
C PHE A 4 -17.92 -9.11 14.06
N SER A 5 -17.02 -9.88 13.47
CA SER A 5 -15.79 -10.35 14.08
C SER A 5 -14.58 -9.69 13.42
N VAL A 6 -13.63 -9.20 14.22
CA VAL A 6 -12.29 -8.84 13.76
C VAL A 6 -11.41 -10.07 13.89
N CYS A 7 -10.80 -10.48 12.79
CA CYS A 7 -9.92 -11.64 12.71
C CYS A 7 -8.48 -11.20 12.40
N MET A 8 -7.54 -11.69 13.18
CA MET A 8 -6.13 -11.34 13.10
C MET A 8 -5.28 -12.60 13.18
N ILE A 9 -4.13 -12.60 12.49
CA ILE A 9 -3.05 -13.55 12.69
C ILE A 9 -1.85 -12.83 13.27
N ALA A 10 -1.11 -13.43 14.17
CA ALA A 10 -0.01 -12.80 14.88
C ALA A 10 1.20 -13.71 15.00
N LYS A 11 2.40 -13.16 14.86
CA LYS A 11 3.68 -13.80 15.19
C LYS A 11 4.73 -12.77 15.54
N ASN A 12 5.17 -12.73 16.80
CA ASN A 12 6.21 -11.84 17.29
C ASN A 12 5.89 -10.35 17.04
N GLU A 13 4.70 -9.94 17.45
CA GLU A 13 4.17 -8.58 17.26
C GLU A 13 3.99 -7.82 18.58
N GLU A 14 4.77 -8.14 19.64
CA GLU A 14 4.63 -7.51 20.96
C GLU A 14 4.74 -5.97 20.92
N LYS A 15 5.44 -5.40 19.92
CA LYS A 15 5.60 -3.96 19.75
C LYS A 15 4.38 -3.27 19.14
N ASN A 16 3.55 -4.00 18.41
CA ASN A 16 2.49 -3.44 17.57
C ASN A 16 1.09 -3.83 18.01
N ILE A 17 0.90 -5.10 18.43
CA ILE A 17 -0.42 -5.71 18.66
C ILE A 17 -1.26 -4.93 19.67
N GLU A 18 -0.67 -4.37 20.73
CA GLU A 18 -1.43 -3.61 21.73
C GLU A 18 -2.06 -2.36 21.12
N ARG A 19 -1.31 -1.62 20.28
CA ARG A 19 -1.82 -0.43 19.59
C ARG A 19 -2.95 -0.79 18.63
N CYS A 20 -2.79 -1.86 17.86
CA CYS A 20 -3.83 -2.37 16.98
C CYS A 20 -5.10 -2.69 17.76
N LEU A 21 -5.01 -3.54 18.77
CA LEU A 21 -6.14 -3.97 19.58
C LEU A 21 -6.83 -2.81 20.30
N LYS A 22 -6.08 -1.85 20.84
CA LYS A 22 -6.64 -0.64 21.47
C LYS A 22 -7.44 0.20 20.47
N SER A 23 -7.02 0.29 19.22
CA SER A 23 -7.68 1.11 18.20
C SER A 23 -9.08 0.62 17.80
N ILE A 24 -9.43 -0.61 18.15
CA ILE A 24 -10.71 -1.25 17.85
C ILE A 24 -11.56 -1.55 19.09
N GLN A 25 -11.14 -1.14 20.28
CA GLN A 25 -11.88 -1.41 21.53
C GLN A 25 -13.26 -0.75 21.57
N ASP A 26 -13.41 0.40 20.88
CA ASP A 26 -14.70 1.10 20.81
C ASP A 26 -15.67 0.45 19.79
N PHE A 27 -15.21 -0.55 19.02
CA PHE A 27 -16.09 -1.31 18.15
C PHE A 27 -16.83 -2.38 18.99
N ASP A 28 -18.16 -2.43 18.87
CA ASP A 28 -18.93 -3.55 19.46
C ASP A 28 -18.73 -4.80 18.60
N CYS A 29 -17.53 -5.40 18.62
CA CYS A 29 -17.14 -6.53 17.81
C CYS A 29 -16.53 -7.67 18.62
N GLU A 30 -16.58 -8.88 18.09
CA GLU A 30 -15.76 -9.98 18.55
C GLU A 30 -14.33 -9.83 18.01
N ILE A 31 -13.31 -10.04 18.84
CA ILE A 31 -11.91 -9.97 18.44
C ILE A 31 -11.29 -11.37 18.58
N ILE A 32 -10.78 -11.90 17.47
CA ILE A 32 -10.12 -13.20 17.40
C ILE A 32 -8.68 -12.98 16.96
N VAL A 33 -7.73 -13.43 17.77
CA VAL A 33 -6.31 -13.44 17.44
C VAL A 33 -5.85 -14.89 17.32
N VAL A 34 -5.24 -15.24 16.20
CA VAL A 34 -4.62 -16.53 15.97
C VAL A 34 -3.10 -16.34 16.03
N ASP A 35 -2.49 -16.89 17.07
CA ASP A 35 -1.04 -16.93 17.24
C ASP A 35 -0.45 -18.05 16.40
N THR A 36 0.51 -17.73 15.54
CA THR A 36 1.17 -18.68 14.63
C THR A 36 2.58 -19.08 15.12
N GLY A 37 2.77 -19.08 16.45
CA GLY A 37 4.01 -19.50 17.10
C GLY A 37 4.89 -18.34 17.54
N SER A 38 4.33 -17.36 18.26
CA SER A 38 5.08 -16.29 18.89
C SER A 38 5.95 -16.79 20.04
N THR A 39 7.13 -16.20 20.18
CA THR A 39 8.09 -16.49 21.24
C THR A 39 8.29 -15.27 22.19
N ASP A 40 7.66 -14.15 21.86
CA ASP A 40 7.63 -12.92 22.63
C ASP A 40 6.32 -12.76 23.42
N LYS A 41 6.00 -11.56 23.88
CA LYS A 41 4.78 -11.28 24.67
C LYS A 41 3.50 -11.08 23.85
N THR A 42 3.52 -11.33 22.55
CA THR A 42 2.37 -11.14 21.65
C THR A 42 1.12 -11.80 22.18
N LYS A 43 1.20 -13.07 22.55
CA LYS A 43 0.06 -13.86 23.05
C LYS A 43 -0.48 -13.33 24.39
N GLU A 44 0.40 -12.96 25.32
CA GLU A 44 0.04 -12.41 26.61
C GLU A 44 -0.69 -11.07 26.47
N ILE A 45 -0.23 -10.22 25.54
CA ILE A 45 -0.87 -8.94 25.25
C ILE A 45 -2.23 -9.18 24.59
N ALA A 46 -2.31 -10.07 23.59
CA ALA A 46 -3.57 -10.39 22.92
C ALA A 46 -4.66 -10.86 23.88
N GLN A 47 -4.30 -11.67 24.89
CA GLN A 47 -5.24 -12.19 25.90
C GLN A 47 -5.94 -11.09 26.73
N GLN A 48 -5.36 -9.89 26.80
CA GLN A 48 -5.94 -8.77 27.57
C GLN A 48 -7.07 -8.06 26.81
N TYR A 49 -7.11 -8.16 25.49
CA TYR A 49 -8.00 -7.38 24.63
C TYR A 49 -8.92 -8.24 23.76
N ALA A 50 -8.45 -9.43 23.36
CA ALA A 50 -9.18 -10.29 22.45
C ALA A 50 -10.30 -11.09 23.14
N THR A 51 -11.37 -11.37 22.40
CA THR A 51 -12.44 -12.28 22.86
C THR A 51 -11.95 -13.73 22.85
N LYS A 52 -11.11 -14.07 21.88
CA LYS A 52 -10.48 -15.40 21.74
C LYS A 52 -9.03 -15.23 21.29
N VAL A 53 -8.14 -16.00 21.90
CA VAL A 53 -6.76 -16.18 21.43
C VAL A 53 -6.58 -17.68 21.14
N LEU A 54 -6.25 -18.01 19.91
CA LEU A 54 -6.12 -19.37 19.40
C LEU A 54 -4.68 -19.61 18.94
N GLU A 55 -4.26 -20.86 18.91
CA GLU A 55 -2.96 -21.27 18.36
C GLU A 55 -3.16 -21.96 17.01
N PHE A 56 -2.21 -21.73 16.09
CA PHE A 56 -2.17 -22.38 14.79
C PHE A 56 -0.72 -22.70 14.43
N ASP A 57 -0.45 -23.97 14.17
CA ASP A 57 0.87 -24.40 13.72
C ASP A 57 1.16 -23.83 12.33
N TRP A 58 2.24 -23.05 12.21
CA TRP A 58 2.58 -22.38 10.95
C TRP A 58 2.96 -23.39 9.86
N VAL A 59 2.22 -23.34 8.76
CA VAL A 59 2.36 -24.26 7.61
C VAL A 59 2.91 -23.58 6.35
N ASN A 60 3.54 -22.42 6.46
CA ASN A 60 4.01 -21.59 5.35
C ASN A 60 2.89 -21.13 4.39
N ASP A 61 1.72 -20.85 4.95
CA ASP A 61 0.53 -20.45 4.21
C ASP A 61 -0.28 -19.44 5.04
N PHE A 62 -0.26 -18.20 4.58
CA PHE A 62 -1.01 -17.11 5.23
C PHE A 62 -2.53 -17.30 5.09
N SER A 63 -3.00 -17.77 3.92
CA SER A 63 -4.43 -18.00 3.72
C SER A 63 -4.97 -19.08 4.66
N ALA A 64 -4.22 -20.13 4.91
CA ALA A 64 -4.61 -21.16 5.87
C ALA A 64 -4.79 -20.60 7.29
N ALA A 65 -3.86 -19.78 7.77
CA ALA A 65 -3.96 -19.14 9.08
C ALA A 65 -5.14 -18.14 9.17
N ARG A 66 -5.36 -17.32 8.12
CA ARG A 66 -6.51 -16.42 8.06
C ARG A 66 -7.83 -17.16 8.00
N ASN A 67 -7.96 -18.17 7.15
CA ASN A 67 -9.17 -18.98 7.06
C ASN A 67 -9.46 -19.72 8.37
N TYR A 68 -8.42 -20.15 9.10
CA TYR A 68 -8.58 -20.70 10.43
C TYR A 68 -9.16 -19.67 11.42
N SER A 69 -8.66 -18.42 11.42
CA SER A 69 -9.22 -17.38 12.26
C SER A 69 -10.69 -17.09 11.92
N ILE A 70 -11.02 -17.00 10.62
CA ILE A 70 -12.36 -16.77 10.10
C ILE A 70 -13.33 -17.91 10.48
N SER A 71 -12.87 -19.16 10.41
CA SER A 71 -13.70 -20.32 10.76
C SER A 71 -14.10 -20.34 12.24
N ASN A 72 -13.28 -19.75 13.12
CA ASN A 72 -13.53 -19.64 14.55
C ASN A 72 -14.35 -18.40 14.96
N ALA A 73 -14.71 -17.55 14.00
CA ALA A 73 -15.54 -16.38 14.22
C ALA A 73 -16.99 -16.77 14.54
N SER A 74 -17.64 -16.01 15.42
CA SER A 74 -19.05 -16.23 15.78
C SER A 74 -20.02 -15.52 14.83
N TYR A 75 -19.53 -14.51 14.08
CA TYR A 75 -20.34 -13.69 13.18
C TYR A 75 -19.98 -13.95 11.72
N ASP A 76 -20.94 -13.69 10.83
CA ASP A 76 -20.74 -13.91 9.39
C ASP A 76 -19.92 -12.80 8.74
N TRP A 77 -20.05 -11.55 9.25
CA TRP A 77 -19.24 -10.44 8.78
C TRP A 77 -17.90 -10.41 9.47
N ILE A 78 -16.85 -10.34 8.67
CA ILE A 78 -15.45 -10.41 9.09
C ILE A 78 -14.75 -9.13 8.67
N LEU A 79 -14.05 -8.50 9.61
CA LEU A 79 -13.04 -7.49 9.34
C LEU A 79 -11.66 -8.09 9.60
N ILE A 80 -10.78 -8.02 8.64
CA ILE A 80 -9.37 -8.46 8.78
C ILE A 80 -8.50 -7.26 9.10
N LEU A 81 -7.66 -7.39 10.13
CA LEU A 81 -6.59 -6.45 10.46
C LEU A 81 -5.30 -7.22 10.72
N ASP A 82 -4.18 -6.62 10.36
CA ASP A 82 -2.85 -7.07 10.72
C ASP A 82 -2.36 -6.39 12.01
N CYS A 83 -1.46 -7.01 12.74
CA CYS A 83 -1.03 -6.49 14.06
C CYS A 83 -0.30 -5.15 13.97
N ASP A 84 0.29 -4.83 12.82
CA ASP A 84 1.00 -3.59 12.53
C ASP A 84 0.10 -2.51 11.87
N GLU A 85 -1.23 -2.76 11.87
CA GLU A 85 -2.27 -1.84 11.44
C GLU A 85 -3.05 -1.29 12.64
N TRP A 86 -3.52 -0.04 12.58
CA TRP A 86 -4.43 0.54 13.57
C TRP A 86 -5.40 1.52 12.94
N VAL A 87 -6.60 1.56 13.49
CA VAL A 87 -7.67 2.44 13.04
C VAL A 87 -7.33 3.89 13.34
N GLN A 88 -7.41 4.75 12.34
CA GLN A 88 -7.27 6.20 12.45
C GLN A 88 -8.62 6.90 12.45
N GLU A 89 -9.51 6.49 11.55
CA GLU A 89 -10.85 7.06 11.37
C GLU A 89 -11.83 5.94 11.11
N SER A 90 -13.02 6.01 11.68
CA SER A 90 -14.05 5.00 11.46
C SER A 90 -15.46 5.53 11.68
N ASN A 91 -16.42 4.96 10.96
CA ASN A 91 -17.84 5.05 11.24
C ASN A 91 -18.45 3.63 11.15
N SER A 92 -18.36 2.89 12.26
CA SER A 92 -18.79 1.48 12.30
C SER A 92 -20.27 1.28 12.08
N GLU A 93 -21.12 2.26 12.41
CA GLU A 93 -22.57 2.19 12.14
C GLU A 93 -22.84 2.25 10.62
N GLU A 94 -22.17 3.15 9.93
CA GLU A 94 -22.31 3.34 8.49
C GLU A 94 -21.82 2.13 7.70
N PHE A 95 -20.62 1.60 7.99
CA PHE A 95 -20.16 0.44 7.25
C PHE A 95 -20.99 -0.83 7.53
N MET A 96 -21.57 -0.97 8.73
CA MET A 96 -22.54 -2.03 9.00
C MET A 96 -23.86 -1.82 8.27
N GLN A 97 -24.28 -0.58 8.03
CA GLN A 97 -25.44 -0.29 7.19
C GLN A 97 -25.19 -0.66 5.72
N LEU A 98 -24.00 -0.33 5.20
CA LEU A 98 -23.56 -0.73 3.86
C LEU A 98 -23.51 -2.26 3.71
N ALA A 99 -22.99 -2.97 4.72
CA ALA A 99 -22.99 -4.42 4.76
C ALA A 99 -24.39 -5.06 4.67
N ARG A 100 -25.38 -4.45 5.28
CA ARG A 100 -26.79 -4.89 5.18
C ARG A 100 -27.39 -4.60 3.81
N THR A 101 -26.98 -3.50 3.18
CA THR A 101 -27.45 -3.09 1.85
C THR A 101 -26.82 -3.96 0.76
N TYR A 102 -25.56 -4.36 0.93
CA TYR A 102 -24.77 -5.11 -0.04
C TYR A 102 -24.25 -6.43 0.56
N PRO A 103 -25.13 -7.38 0.95
CA PRO A 103 -24.75 -8.52 1.77
C PRO A 103 -23.78 -9.51 1.10
N THR A 104 -23.63 -9.44 -0.22
CA THR A 104 -22.75 -10.32 -1.01
C THR A 104 -21.55 -9.60 -1.61
N TYR A 105 -21.38 -8.30 -1.33
CA TYR A 105 -20.26 -7.51 -1.81
C TYR A 105 -19.15 -7.50 -0.77
N ILE A 106 -17.96 -7.08 -1.18
CA ILE A 106 -16.80 -6.92 -0.30
C ILE A 106 -16.57 -5.44 0.04
N GLY A 107 -16.33 -5.13 1.31
CA GLY A 107 -15.99 -3.80 1.77
C GLY A 107 -14.49 -3.54 1.63
N ARG A 108 -14.15 -2.42 0.97
CA ARG A 108 -12.78 -1.89 0.91
C ARG A 108 -12.62 -0.78 1.92
N LEU A 109 -11.50 -0.82 2.62
CA LEU A 109 -11.09 0.25 3.53
C LEU A 109 -9.88 1.00 2.97
N LYS A 110 -9.71 2.24 3.40
CA LYS A 110 -8.53 3.05 3.07
C LYS A 110 -7.38 2.66 3.98
N ARG A 111 -6.24 2.25 3.39
CA ARG A 111 -5.00 2.00 4.13
C ARG A 111 -3.95 3.04 3.78
N LYS A 112 -3.35 3.64 4.79
CA LYS A 112 -2.21 4.56 4.68
C LYS A 112 -0.94 3.83 5.10
N ASN A 113 -0.11 3.48 4.14
CA ASN A 113 1.14 2.79 4.36
C ASN A 113 2.24 3.80 4.67
N LEU A 114 2.80 3.70 5.88
CA LEU A 114 3.93 4.53 6.30
C LEU A 114 5.23 3.88 5.82
N THR A 115 6.04 4.63 5.10
CA THR A 115 7.37 4.21 4.65
C THR A 115 8.38 5.35 4.78
N TYR A 116 9.65 5.04 4.61
CA TYR A 116 10.72 6.02 4.56
C TYR A 116 11.51 5.83 3.26
N MET A 117 11.70 6.92 2.51
CA MET A 117 12.55 6.96 1.33
C MET A 117 13.55 8.10 1.53
N ASP A 118 14.85 7.81 1.39
CA ASP A 118 15.94 8.77 1.65
C ASP A 118 15.82 9.46 3.04
N SER A 119 15.37 8.72 4.06
CA SER A 119 15.09 9.20 5.42
C SER A 119 13.89 10.17 5.53
N GLU A 120 13.17 10.40 4.46
CA GLU A 120 11.93 11.17 4.48
C GLU A 120 10.72 10.24 4.61
N LYS A 121 9.79 10.62 5.49
CA LYS A 121 8.52 9.89 5.67
C LYS A 121 7.65 10.07 4.44
N GLN A 122 7.20 8.96 3.88
CA GLN A 122 6.22 8.93 2.79
C GLN A 122 4.98 8.14 3.20
N VAL A 123 3.85 8.49 2.61
CA VAL A 123 2.58 7.82 2.83
C VAL A 123 2.01 7.41 1.48
N TYR A 124 1.80 6.10 1.32
CA TYR A 124 1.07 5.55 0.17
C TYR A 124 -0.33 5.15 0.60
N ILE A 125 -1.32 5.47 -0.23
CA ILE A 125 -2.73 5.20 0.05
C ILE A 125 -3.21 4.14 -0.93
N ASP A 126 -3.77 3.05 -0.39
CA ASP A 126 -4.44 2.03 -1.17
C ASP A 126 -5.82 1.70 -0.59
N MET A 127 -6.65 1.04 -1.40
CA MET A 127 -7.95 0.53 -1.00
C MET A 127 -7.85 -1.00 -0.93
N VAL A 128 -8.12 -1.57 0.23
CA VAL A 128 -7.92 -3.01 0.46
C VAL A 128 -9.22 -3.68 0.86
N GLU A 129 -9.46 -4.86 0.27
CA GLU A 129 -10.59 -5.72 0.55
C GLU A 129 -10.40 -6.43 1.88
N ARG A 130 -11.01 -5.91 2.95
CA ARG A 130 -10.81 -6.41 4.31
C ARG A 130 -12.09 -6.68 5.08
N PHE A 131 -13.26 -6.28 4.54
CA PHE A 131 -14.54 -6.44 5.22
C PHE A 131 -15.53 -7.22 4.35
N PHE A 132 -15.87 -8.45 4.74
CA PHE A 132 -16.68 -9.34 3.91
C PHE A 132 -17.49 -10.34 4.74
N ASN A 133 -18.46 -10.95 4.08
CA ASN A 133 -19.24 -12.05 4.67
C ASN A 133 -18.59 -13.39 4.33
N ARG A 134 -18.13 -14.13 5.35
CA ARG A 134 -17.45 -15.42 5.23
C ARG A 134 -18.23 -16.54 4.53
N ARG A 135 -19.54 -16.37 4.33
CA ARG A 135 -20.36 -17.31 3.55
C ARG A 135 -20.07 -17.21 2.05
N TYR A 136 -19.51 -16.08 1.63
CA TYR A 136 -19.33 -15.76 0.21
C TYR A 136 -17.85 -15.61 -0.18
N TYR A 137 -16.96 -15.44 0.80
CA TYR A 137 -15.55 -15.18 0.57
C TYR A 137 -14.65 -15.94 1.51
N HIS A 138 -13.44 -16.23 1.04
CA HIS A 138 -12.34 -16.83 1.80
C HIS A 138 -11.01 -16.29 1.27
N TYR A 139 -9.90 -16.64 1.89
CA TYR A 139 -8.57 -16.29 1.41
C TYR A 139 -7.97 -17.43 0.59
N GLU A 140 -7.25 -17.08 -0.50
CA GLU A 140 -6.43 -17.96 -1.31
C GLU A 140 -5.04 -17.37 -1.52
N GLY A 141 -4.03 -18.22 -1.74
CA GLY A 141 -2.63 -17.86 -1.90
C GLY A 141 -1.81 -18.05 -0.61
N SER A 142 -0.66 -18.70 -0.73
CA SER A 142 0.22 -18.96 0.41
C SER A 142 0.90 -17.69 0.94
N ILE A 143 1.10 -16.69 0.06
CA ILE A 143 1.60 -15.36 0.36
C ILE A 143 0.90 -14.32 -0.51
N HIS A 144 0.80 -13.06 -0.05
CA HIS A 144 0.00 -12.00 -0.66
C HIS A 144 -1.42 -12.48 -0.98
N GLU A 145 -1.96 -13.20 -0.02
CA GLU A 145 -3.24 -13.87 -0.11
C GLU A 145 -4.37 -12.90 -0.44
N GLN A 146 -5.23 -13.31 -1.35
CA GLN A 146 -6.34 -12.50 -1.85
C GLN A 146 -7.67 -13.03 -1.32
N VAL A 147 -8.61 -12.11 -1.07
CA VAL A 147 -9.98 -12.48 -0.77
C VAL A 147 -10.65 -12.95 -2.06
N THR A 148 -11.04 -14.22 -2.08
CA THR A 148 -11.60 -14.89 -3.26
C THR A 148 -13.07 -15.26 -3.03
N PRO A 149 -13.96 -15.07 -4.03
CA PRO A 149 -15.34 -15.52 -3.94
C PRO A 149 -15.43 -17.06 -3.84
N SER A 150 -16.25 -17.59 -2.93
CA SER A 150 -16.48 -19.03 -2.78
C SER A 150 -17.32 -19.65 -3.91
N SER A 151 -17.66 -18.91 -4.94
CA SER A 151 -18.42 -19.36 -6.12
C SER A 151 -18.03 -18.51 -7.34
N THR A 152 -18.49 -18.91 -8.54
CA THR A 152 -18.25 -18.22 -9.82
C THR A 152 -18.98 -16.86 -9.92
N ARG A 153 -18.87 -16.00 -8.92
CA ARG A 153 -19.43 -14.66 -8.94
C ARG A 153 -18.34 -13.64 -9.16
N ASP A 154 -18.71 -12.51 -9.73
CA ASP A 154 -17.81 -11.37 -9.81
C ASP A 154 -17.53 -10.80 -8.40
N LEU A 155 -16.28 -10.40 -8.17
CA LEU A 155 -15.92 -9.65 -6.98
C LEU A 155 -16.40 -8.21 -7.18
N ILE A 156 -17.43 -7.82 -6.43
CA ILE A 156 -17.97 -6.46 -6.44
C ILE A 156 -17.71 -5.85 -5.07
N ALA A 157 -17.07 -4.67 -5.07
CA ALA A 157 -16.68 -3.98 -3.85
C ALA A 157 -17.51 -2.72 -3.60
N PHE A 158 -17.58 -2.31 -2.32
CA PHE A 158 -18.03 -0.99 -1.88
C PHE A 158 -17.02 -0.42 -0.89
N ASP A 159 -16.85 0.90 -0.89
CA ASP A 159 -15.94 1.55 0.02
C ASP A 159 -16.61 1.77 1.38
N ILE A 160 -15.90 1.41 2.46
CA ILE A 160 -16.38 1.62 3.83
C ILE A 160 -15.67 2.82 4.47
N PRO A 161 -16.34 3.59 5.35
CA PRO A 161 -15.74 4.71 6.06
C PRO A 161 -14.84 4.23 7.19
N LEU A 162 -13.74 3.58 6.82
CA LEU A 162 -12.70 3.09 7.72
C LEU A 162 -11.33 3.39 7.11
N THR A 163 -10.52 4.13 7.86
CA THR A 163 -9.12 4.41 7.49
C THR A 163 -8.20 3.77 8.52
N ILE A 164 -7.26 2.98 8.06
CA ILE A 164 -6.19 2.39 8.88
C ILE A 164 -4.83 2.98 8.51
N LEU A 165 -3.94 3.02 9.50
CA LEU A 165 -2.51 3.26 9.31
C LEU A 165 -1.78 1.92 9.39
N HIS A 166 -0.84 1.69 8.48
CA HIS A 166 -0.01 0.50 8.43
C HIS A 166 1.46 0.89 8.57
N SER A 167 2.16 0.29 9.52
CA SER A 167 3.58 0.55 9.81
C SER A 167 4.51 -0.62 9.45
N GLY A 168 4.06 -1.56 8.66
CA GLY A 168 4.78 -2.79 8.34
C GLY A 168 6.14 -2.61 7.64
N TYR A 169 6.42 -1.40 7.18
CA TYR A 169 7.72 -1.00 6.61
C TYR A 169 8.59 -0.21 7.60
N VAL A 170 8.17 -0.13 8.87
CA VAL A 170 8.89 0.58 9.95
C VAL A 170 9.37 -0.45 10.97
N GLY A 171 10.68 -0.68 11.02
CA GLY A 171 11.29 -1.65 11.93
C GLY A 171 12.81 -1.51 11.94
N THR A 172 13.50 -2.34 12.71
CA THR A 172 14.95 -2.45 12.60
C THR A 172 15.34 -3.06 11.25
N LYS A 173 16.54 -2.77 10.78
CA LYS A 173 17.04 -3.32 9.52
C LYS A 173 16.98 -4.85 9.49
N GLU A 174 17.31 -5.49 10.61
CA GLU A 174 17.28 -6.95 10.77
C GLU A 174 15.85 -7.51 10.69
N GLU A 175 14.89 -6.91 11.41
CA GLU A 175 13.47 -7.33 11.37
C GLU A 175 12.87 -7.22 9.94
N LEU A 176 13.21 -6.15 9.23
CA LEU A 176 12.76 -5.95 7.86
C LEU A 176 13.42 -6.93 6.88
N GLU A 177 14.69 -7.25 7.09
CA GLU A 177 15.44 -8.20 6.26
C GLU A 177 14.90 -9.63 6.43
N ASP A 178 14.66 -10.09 7.65
CA ASP A 178 14.06 -11.39 7.93
C ASP A 178 12.66 -11.54 7.30
N LYS A 179 11.84 -10.49 7.40
CA LYS A 179 10.50 -10.44 6.78
C LYS A 179 10.61 -10.58 5.25
N ARG A 180 11.54 -9.85 4.63
CA ARG A 180 11.78 -9.88 3.17
C ARG A 180 12.30 -11.23 2.69
N ILE A 181 13.28 -11.83 3.40
CA ILE A 181 13.81 -13.18 3.07
C ILE A 181 12.69 -14.20 3.08
N ARG A 182 11.85 -14.19 4.12
CA ARG A 182 10.69 -15.06 4.22
C ARG A 182 9.73 -14.87 3.04
N ASN A 183 9.34 -13.60 2.79
CA ASN A 183 8.40 -13.27 1.72
C ASN A 183 8.96 -13.68 0.35
N MET A 184 10.21 -13.33 0.05
CA MET A 184 10.86 -13.68 -1.21
C MET A 184 10.92 -15.21 -1.39
N THR A 185 11.23 -15.95 -0.33
CA THR A 185 11.26 -17.43 -0.39
C THR A 185 9.89 -18.00 -0.78
N LEU A 186 8.82 -17.52 -0.16
CA LEU A 186 7.45 -17.99 -0.48
C LEU A 186 7.01 -17.56 -1.88
N LEU A 187 7.33 -16.32 -2.30
CA LEU A 187 7.01 -15.83 -3.64
C LEU A 187 7.72 -16.65 -4.72
N MET A 188 9.00 -16.95 -4.54
CA MET A 188 9.74 -17.77 -5.51
C MET A 188 9.20 -19.18 -5.59
N GLN A 189 8.81 -19.80 -4.47
CA GLN A 189 8.16 -21.13 -4.47
C GLN A 189 6.80 -21.10 -5.17
N GLU A 190 6.04 -20.01 -5.03
CA GLU A 190 4.75 -19.86 -5.70
C GLU A 190 4.93 -19.60 -7.20
N LEU A 191 5.94 -18.82 -7.59
CA LEU A 191 6.28 -18.58 -8.99
C LEU A 191 6.73 -19.86 -9.71
N GLU A 192 7.43 -20.78 -9.02
CA GLU A 192 7.78 -22.12 -9.59
C GLU A 192 6.53 -22.93 -9.95
N LYS A 193 5.44 -22.81 -9.17
CA LYS A 193 4.16 -23.50 -9.42
C LYS A 193 3.33 -22.79 -10.48
N ASN A 194 3.38 -21.46 -10.52
CA ASN A 194 2.56 -20.60 -11.35
C ASN A 194 3.44 -19.60 -12.15
N PRO A 195 4.26 -20.08 -13.10
CA PRO A 195 5.27 -19.26 -13.78
C PRO A 195 4.68 -18.21 -14.73
N ASP A 196 3.41 -18.31 -15.07
CA ASP A 196 2.71 -17.40 -15.97
C ASP A 196 1.81 -16.38 -15.23
N ASP A 197 1.90 -16.29 -13.89
CA ASP A 197 1.11 -15.34 -13.11
C ASP A 197 1.81 -13.97 -13.04
N PRO A 198 1.29 -12.92 -13.72
CA PRO A 198 1.89 -11.58 -13.71
C PRO A 198 1.85 -10.92 -12.32
N TYR A 199 0.91 -11.30 -11.46
CA TYR A 199 0.82 -10.75 -10.11
C TYR A 199 2.01 -11.17 -9.23
N LEU A 200 2.51 -12.41 -9.38
CA LEU A 200 3.71 -12.86 -8.67
C LEU A 200 4.96 -12.08 -9.10
N TYR A 201 5.11 -11.80 -10.40
CA TYR A 201 6.20 -10.94 -10.88
C TYR A 201 6.12 -9.53 -10.30
N PHE A 202 4.92 -8.95 -10.21
CA PHE A 202 4.70 -7.67 -9.55
C PHE A 202 5.14 -7.71 -8.08
N GLN A 203 4.72 -8.71 -7.32
CA GLN A 203 5.05 -8.84 -5.90
C GLN A 203 6.56 -9.00 -5.66
N ILE A 204 7.24 -9.82 -6.47
CA ILE A 204 8.69 -9.97 -6.40
C ILE A 204 9.39 -8.65 -6.74
N GLY A 205 8.90 -7.93 -7.74
CA GLY A 205 9.38 -6.59 -8.08
C GLY A 205 9.25 -5.62 -6.90
N GLN A 206 8.15 -5.66 -6.17
CA GLN A 206 7.93 -4.84 -4.96
C GLN A 206 8.94 -5.17 -3.86
N GLU A 207 9.23 -6.45 -3.61
CA GLU A 207 10.22 -6.83 -2.60
C GLU A 207 11.62 -6.31 -2.98
N TYR A 208 12.06 -6.44 -4.24
CA TYR A 208 13.32 -5.87 -4.71
C TYR A 208 13.33 -4.34 -4.63
N TYR A 209 12.23 -3.68 -4.98
CA TYR A 209 12.09 -2.22 -4.87
C TYR A 209 12.26 -1.74 -3.43
N CYS A 210 11.66 -2.44 -2.47
CA CYS A 210 11.82 -2.16 -1.04
C CYS A 210 13.22 -2.43 -0.49
N MET A 211 14.05 -3.17 -1.22
CA MET A 211 15.48 -3.40 -0.93
C MET A 211 16.41 -2.41 -1.62
N ASP A 212 15.87 -1.40 -2.30
CA ASP A 212 16.62 -0.48 -3.18
C ASP A 212 17.38 -1.20 -4.32
N ASP A 213 17.04 -2.45 -4.61
CA ASP A 213 17.58 -3.21 -5.74
C ASP A 213 16.76 -2.92 -7.01
N TYR A 214 16.98 -1.71 -7.54
CA TYR A 214 16.19 -1.20 -8.66
C TYR A 214 16.44 -1.95 -9.97
N GLU A 215 17.61 -2.60 -10.16
CA GLU A 215 17.88 -3.42 -11.35
C GLU A 215 17.00 -4.68 -11.37
N ASN A 216 16.98 -5.44 -10.29
CA ASN A 216 16.12 -6.60 -10.18
C ASN A 216 14.64 -6.20 -10.16
N ALA A 217 14.27 -5.13 -9.43
CA ALA A 217 12.91 -4.60 -9.44
C ALA A 217 12.44 -4.27 -10.87
N ALA A 218 13.25 -3.53 -11.64
CA ALA A 218 12.94 -3.20 -13.03
C ALA A 218 12.81 -4.44 -13.93
N SER A 219 13.65 -5.47 -13.72
CA SER A 219 13.55 -6.73 -14.46
C SER A 219 12.20 -7.42 -14.24
N TYR A 220 11.77 -7.54 -12.98
CA TYR A 220 10.50 -8.19 -12.63
C TYR A 220 9.28 -7.35 -13.07
N TYR A 221 9.29 -6.04 -12.86
CA TYR A 221 8.23 -5.15 -13.38
C TYR A 221 8.16 -5.17 -14.91
N GLY A 222 9.33 -5.16 -15.60
CA GLY A 222 9.39 -5.29 -17.05
C GLY A 222 8.71 -6.56 -17.54
N LYS A 223 8.83 -7.67 -16.77
CA LYS A 223 8.14 -8.91 -17.09
C LYS A 223 6.61 -8.76 -17.00
N VAL A 224 6.08 -8.07 -15.97
CA VAL A 224 4.64 -7.78 -15.87
C VAL A 224 4.14 -7.02 -17.09
N LEU A 225 4.91 -6.04 -17.58
CA LEU A 225 4.54 -5.21 -18.71
C LEU A 225 4.51 -5.96 -20.06
N THR A 226 4.96 -7.23 -20.10
CA THR A 226 4.84 -8.08 -21.30
C THR A 226 3.48 -8.77 -21.42
N TYR A 227 2.65 -8.75 -20.37
CA TYR A 227 1.33 -9.35 -20.37
C TYR A 227 0.27 -8.38 -20.89
N ASP A 228 -0.74 -8.88 -21.59
CA ASP A 228 -1.89 -8.09 -22.03
C ASP A 228 -2.89 -7.93 -20.87
N LEU A 229 -2.68 -6.91 -20.05
CA LEU A 229 -3.46 -6.64 -18.86
C LEU A 229 -4.32 -5.37 -19.04
N PRO A 230 -5.55 -5.35 -18.52
CA PRO A 230 -6.39 -4.15 -18.56
C PRO A 230 -5.73 -2.95 -17.88
N PRO A 231 -5.65 -1.77 -18.53
CA PRO A 231 -5.04 -0.56 -17.92
C PRO A 231 -5.72 -0.07 -16.63
N THR A 232 -6.94 -0.54 -16.37
CA THR A 232 -7.70 -0.24 -15.15
C THR A 232 -7.29 -1.10 -13.96
N MET A 233 -6.48 -2.15 -14.20
CA MET A 233 -6.00 -3.05 -13.15
C MET A 233 -5.02 -2.32 -12.23
N GLU A 234 -5.29 -2.36 -10.93
CA GLU A 234 -4.55 -1.57 -9.94
C GLU A 234 -3.07 -1.92 -9.90
N TYR A 235 -2.72 -3.20 -9.78
CA TYR A 235 -1.31 -3.58 -9.73
C TYR A 235 -0.55 -3.31 -11.03
N LEU A 236 -1.23 -3.24 -12.21
CA LEU A 236 -0.58 -2.79 -13.43
C LEU A 236 -0.21 -1.31 -13.36
N ARG A 237 -1.11 -0.46 -12.84
CA ARG A 237 -0.83 0.97 -12.62
C ARG A 237 0.33 1.16 -11.64
N MET A 238 0.33 0.39 -10.55
CA MET A 238 1.44 0.37 -9.59
C MET A 238 2.75 -0.08 -10.24
N THR A 239 2.71 -1.12 -11.11
CA THR A 239 3.87 -1.60 -11.86
C THR A 239 4.42 -0.50 -12.77
N VAL A 240 3.57 0.17 -13.55
CA VAL A 240 3.97 1.28 -14.43
C VAL A 240 4.65 2.38 -13.62
N GLN A 241 4.07 2.77 -12.49
CA GLN A 241 4.64 3.79 -11.61
C GLN A 241 6.00 3.36 -11.03
N ALA A 242 6.08 2.15 -10.48
CA ALA A 242 7.28 1.63 -9.84
C ALA A 242 8.41 1.39 -10.85
N TYR A 243 8.09 0.84 -12.04
CA TYR A 243 9.07 0.65 -13.12
C TYR A 243 9.66 1.99 -13.58
N GLY A 244 8.81 3.01 -13.79
CA GLY A 244 9.29 4.35 -14.11
C GLY A 244 10.21 4.94 -13.03
N ASN A 245 9.87 4.76 -11.76
CA ASN A 245 10.75 5.18 -10.67
C ASN A 245 12.08 4.40 -10.67
N CYS A 246 12.07 3.09 -10.93
CA CYS A 246 13.32 2.32 -11.08
C CYS A 246 14.19 2.89 -12.20
N LEU A 247 13.61 3.19 -13.37
CA LEU A 247 14.36 3.78 -14.48
C LEU A 247 15.03 5.10 -14.08
N LEU A 248 14.32 5.96 -13.31
CA LEU A 248 14.89 7.21 -12.81
C LEU A 248 16.01 7.00 -11.80
N GLN A 249 15.89 6.00 -10.91
CA GLN A 249 16.93 5.67 -9.93
C GLN A 249 18.18 5.07 -10.60
N LEU A 250 18.00 4.37 -11.70
CA LEU A 250 19.08 3.76 -12.49
C LEU A 250 19.69 4.71 -13.54
N ASP A 251 19.27 5.98 -13.55
CA ASP A 251 19.69 6.98 -14.56
C ASP A 251 19.38 6.57 -16.01
N ARG A 252 18.37 5.69 -16.22
CA ARG A 252 17.92 5.20 -17.55
C ARG A 252 16.89 6.16 -18.16
N ILE A 253 17.27 7.44 -18.28
CA ILE A 253 16.34 8.53 -18.64
C ILE A 253 15.77 8.36 -20.05
N GLU A 254 16.56 7.90 -21.02
CA GLU A 254 16.10 7.68 -22.39
C GLU A 254 15.00 6.61 -22.49
N GLU A 255 15.07 5.58 -21.64
CA GLU A 255 13.98 4.59 -21.54
C GLU A 255 12.76 5.16 -20.84
N ALA A 256 12.95 5.94 -19.79
CA ALA A 256 11.85 6.61 -19.09
C ALA A 256 11.07 7.56 -20.01
N LEU A 257 11.73 8.20 -21.01
CA LEU A 257 11.05 9.04 -21.99
C LEU A 257 10.06 8.26 -22.88
N GLN A 258 10.18 6.93 -22.98
CA GLN A 258 9.19 6.12 -23.71
C GLN A 258 7.80 6.12 -23.04
N TYR A 259 7.69 6.58 -21.79
CA TYR A 259 6.42 6.80 -21.12
C TYR A 259 5.50 7.81 -21.84
N GLU A 260 6.05 8.65 -22.73
CA GLU A 260 5.23 9.47 -23.63
C GLU A 260 4.26 8.64 -24.48
N GLN A 261 4.61 7.39 -24.83
CA GLN A 261 3.79 6.50 -25.65
C GLN A 261 2.57 5.95 -24.92
N ILE A 262 2.61 5.89 -23.60
CA ILE A 262 1.51 5.40 -22.75
C ILE A 262 0.77 6.52 -22.02
N TYR A 263 1.11 7.76 -22.31
CA TYR A 263 0.57 8.93 -21.62
C TYR A 263 -0.96 9.02 -21.69
N ASP A 264 -1.55 8.77 -22.87
CA ASP A 264 -3.01 8.83 -23.05
C ASP A 264 -3.74 7.76 -22.23
N THR A 265 -3.09 6.62 -21.98
CA THR A 265 -3.67 5.51 -21.22
C THR A 265 -3.58 5.73 -19.71
N PHE A 266 -2.44 6.21 -19.19
CA PHE A 266 -2.16 6.30 -17.76
C PHE A 266 -2.16 7.73 -17.21
N GLY A 267 -2.19 8.76 -18.06
CA GLY A 267 -2.12 10.19 -17.70
C GLY A 267 -3.40 10.75 -17.03
N ASN A 268 -4.19 9.89 -16.41
CA ASN A 268 -5.42 10.22 -15.69
C ASN A 268 -5.27 10.15 -14.16
N THR A 269 -4.05 9.96 -13.65
CA THR A 269 -3.74 9.96 -12.21
C THR A 269 -2.67 10.98 -11.88
N PRO A 270 -2.74 11.64 -10.71
CA PRO A 270 -1.70 12.60 -10.31
C PRO A 270 -0.32 11.96 -10.20
N ASP A 271 -0.24 10.71 -9.79
CA ASP A 271 1.03 9.98 -9.62
C ASP A 271 1.75 9.77 -10.94
N PHE A 272 1.04 9.35 -12.00
CA PHE A 272 1.63 9.20 -13.33
C PHE A 272 2.06 10.56 -13.90
N ILE A 273 1.24 11.59 -13.75
CA ILE A 273 1.57 12.94 -14.21
C ILE A 273 2.79 13.48 -13.45
N PHE A 274 2.87 13.25 -12.14
CA PHE A 274 4.04 13.60 -11.33
C PHE A 274 5.30 12.85 -11.81
N LEU A 275 5.20 11.55 -12.11
CA LEU A 275 6.29 10.77 -12.67
C LEU A 275 6.76 11.35 -14.01
N MET A 276 5.85 11.70 -14.92
CA MET A 276 6.18 12.37 -16.19
C MET A 276 6.90 13.69 -15.95
N GLY A 277 6.45 14.48 -14.97
CA GLY A 277 7.14 15.70 -14.56
C GLY A 277 8.58 15.44 -14.13
N ARG A 278 8.84 14.39 -13.36
CA ARG A 278 10.20 13.99 -12.95
C ARG A 278 11.04 13.53 -14.14
N ILE A 279 10.46 12.74 -15.04
CA ILE A 279 11.14 12.28 -16.28
C ILE A 279 11.58 13.50 -17.11
N TYR A 280 10.69 14.46 -17.37
CA TYR A 280 11.05 15.67 -18.10
C TYR A 280 12.05 16.55 -17.36
N TYR A 281 11.95 16.63 -16.03
CA TYR A 281 12.91 17.41 -15.24
C TYR A 281 14.32 16.84 -15.35
N LEU A 282 14.48 15.52 -15.23
CA LEU A 282 15.77 14.84 -15.30
C LEU A 282 16.32 14.77 -16.74
N SER A 283 15.44 14.72 -17.74
CA SER A 283 15.84 14.78 -19.16
C SER A 283 16.21 16.20 -19.65
N GLY A 284 16.21 17.21 -18.77
CA GLY A 284 16.56 18.57 -19.12
C GLY A 284 15.47 19.35 -19.88
N GLN A 285 14.20 18.97 -19.74
CA GLN A 285 13.02 19.60 -20.37
C GLN A 285 12.17 20.35 -19.31
N PRO A 286 12.70 21.43 -18.67
CA PRO A 286 12.06 22.02 -17.48
C PRO A 286 10.68 22.63 -17.75
N LEU A 287 10.40 23.11 -18.95
CA LEU A 287 9.08 23.67 -19.29
C LEU A 287 8.01 22.58 -19.41
N LYS A 288 8.33 21.42 -19.99
CA LYS A 288 7.43 20.27 -19.98
C LYS A 288 7.22 19.78 -18.55
N ALA A 289 8.30 19.65 -17.77
CA ALA A 289 8.21 19.27 -16.37
C ALA A 289 7.29 20.19 -15.56
N LEU A 290 7.44 21.51 -15.73
CA LEU A 290 6.60 22.50 -15.06
C LEU A 290 5.12 22.31 -15.40
N THR A 291 4.80 22.06 -16.67
CA THR A 291 3.43 21.79 -17.14
C THR A 291 2.83 20.57 -16.43
N GLU A 292 3.59 19.47 -16.35
CA GLU A 292 3.11 18.24 -15.70
C GLU A 292 2.92 18.44 -14.19
N PHE A 293 3.87 19.05 -13.50
CA PHE A 293 3.70 19.32 -12.06
C PHE A 293 2.50 20.22 -11.76
N ILE A 294 2.26 21.26 -12.56
CA ILE A 294 1.06 22.11 -12.44
C ILE A 294 -0.20 21.28 -12.70
N LYS A 295 -0.21 20.40 -13.74
CA LYS A 295 -1.32 19.52 -14.02
C LYS A 295 -1.59 18.58 -12.84
N ALA A 296 -0.56 17.96 -12.25
CA ALA A 296 -0.70 17.09 -11.09
C ALA A 296 -1.40 17.80 -9.93
N THR A 297 -1.07 19.09 -9.66
CA THR A 297 -1.69 19.85 -8.57
C THR A 297 -3.18 20.17 -8.77
N SER A 298 -3.72 19.97 -9.95
CA SER A 298 -5.15 20.13 -10.25
C SER A 298 -5.95 18.85 -10.17
N MET A 299 -5.30 17.71 -9.86
CA MET A 299 -5.91 16.39 -9.81
C MET A 299 -6.16 15.95 -8.36
N ASN A 300 -7.13 15.04 -8.17
CA ASN A 300 -7.49 14.48 -6.88
C ASN A 300 -7.03 13.02 -6.75
N ASP A 301 -7.17 12.48 -5.56
CA ASP A 301 -6.98 11.05 -5.24
C ASP A 301 -5.60 10.48 -5.63
N PRO A 302 -4.50 11.05 -5.10
CA PRO A 302 -3.17 10.50 -5.31
C PRO A 302 -3.01 9.17 -4.56
N HIS A 303 -2.32 8.23 -5.19
CA HIS A 303 -1.89 7.01 -4.53
C HIS A 303 -0.70 7.28 -3.59
N ALA A 304 0.28 8.07 -4.04
CA ALA A 304 1.35 8.57 -3.18
C ALA A 304 1.00 9.97 -2.66
N GLU A 305 0.91 10.12 -1.33
CA GLU A 305 0.61 11.41 -0.71
C GLU A 305 1.64 12.47 -1.13
N GLY A 306 1.15 13.62 -1.54
CA GLY A 306 2.01 14.77 -1.92
C GLY A 306 2.27 14.90 -3.40
N THR A 307 2.03 13.91 -4.24
CA THR A 307 2.27 13.99 -5.70
C THR A 307 1.44 15.09 -6.35
N ASN A 308 0.24 15.36 -5.84
CA ASN A 308 -0.62 16.46 -6.29
C ASN A 308 -0.54 17.72 -5.40
N THR A 309 0.39 17.77 -4.44
CA THR A 309 0.55 18.91 -3.53
C THR A 309 2.03 19.23 -3.31
N TYR A 310 2.56 18.98 -2.11
CA TYR A 310 3.87 19.47 -1.71
C TYR A 310 5.04 18.93 -2.54
N LEU A 311 4.97 17.70 -3.06
CA LEU A 311 6.02 17.18 -3.94
C LEU A 311 6.03 17.91 -5.29
N SER A 312 4.87 18.11 -5.92
CA SER A 312 4.77 18.89 -7.15
C SER A 312 5.18 20.34 -6.94
N TRP A 313 4.74 20.99 -5.85
CA TRP A 313 5.16 22.37 -5.55
C TRP A 313 6.66 22.47 -5.33
N TYR A 314 7.28 21.49 -4.71
CA TYR A 314 8.73 21.43 -4.53
C TYR A 314 9.48 21.42 -5.88
N TYR A 315 9.07 20.56 -6.81
CA TYR A 315 9.69 20.55 -8.15
C TYR A 315 9.42 21.81 -8.95
N ILE A 316 8.23 22.38 -8.85
CA ILE A 316 7.92 23.71 -9.44
C ILE A 316 8.88 24.76 -8.88
N ALA A 317 9.09 24.80 -7.57
CA ALA A 317 10.02 25.71 -6.93
C ALA A 317 11.47 25.51 -7.42
N LEU A 318 11.93 24.26 -7.53
CA LEU A 318 13.27 23.92 -8.07
C LEU A 318 13.46 24.44 -9.50
N ILE A 319 12.42 24.37 -10.34
CA ILE A 319 12.47 24.86 -11.72
C ILE A 319 12.59 26.38 -11.73
N TYR A 320 11.77 27.11 -10.97
CA TYR A 320 11.85 28.58 -10.89
C TYR A 320 13.17 29.04 -10.28
N GLU A 321 13.68 28.36 -9.26
CA GLU A 321 15.01 28.62 -8.69
C GLU A 321 16.11 28.53 -9.76
N ARG A 322 16.11 27.45 -10.57
CA ARG A 322 17.06 27.28 -11.68
C ARG A 322 16.90 28.33 -12.78
N MET A 323 15.71 28.82 -13.01
CA MET A 323 15.43 29.92 -13.97
C MET A 323 15.83 31.31 -13.41
N GLY A 324 16.21 31.40 -12.15
CA GLY A 324 16.57 32.66 -11.48
C GLY A 324 15.38 33.46 -10.95
N ASP A 325 14.15 32.94 -11.05
CA ASP A 325 12.96 33.56 -10.45
C ASP A 325 12.84 33.14 -8.98
N ILE A 326 13.65 33.74 -8.15
CA ILE A 326 13.80 33.39 -6.74
C ILE A 326 12.54 33.69 -5.94
N GLU A 327 11.82 34.77 -6.26
CA GLU A 327 10.59 35.14 -5.52
C GLU A 327 9.46 34.11 -5.76
N THR A 328 9.28 33.68 -7.00
CA THR A 328 8.33 32.62 -7.34
C THR A 328 8.75 31.29 -6.69
N ALA A 329 10.05 30.94 -6.73
CA ALA A 329 10.57 29.74 -6.08
C ALA A 329 10.27 29.74 -4.57
N LYS A 330 10.54 30.83 -3.85
CA LYS A 330 10.22 30.98 -2.42
C LYS A 330 8.73 30.77 -2.13
N SER A 331 7.87 31.34 -2.96
CA SER A 331 6.41 31.20 -2.81
C SER A 331 5.98 29.72 -2.89
N PHE A 332 6.55 28.94 -3.84
CA PHE A 332 6.24 27.52 -3.96
C PHE A 332 6.87 26.67 -2.85
N TYR A 333 8.10 26.96 -2.40
CA TYR A 333 8.67 26.29 -1.22
C TYR A 333 7.83 26.51 0.04
N GLN A 334 7.28 27.72 0.23
CA GLN A 334 6.37 28.01 1.36
C GLN A 334 5.07 27.19 1.30
N LYS A 335 4.52 26.95 0.10
CA LYS A 335 3.34 26.10 -0.10
C LYS A 335 3.57 24.64 0.32
N CYS A 336 4.82 24.15 0.30
CA CYS A 336 5.15 22.80 0.69
C CYS A 336 4.96 22.51 2.19
N GLY A 337 4.68 23.54 3.02
CA GLY A 337 4.39 23.38 4.44
C GLY A 337 5.54 22.75 5.21
N ASP A 338 5.28 21.60 5.84
CA ASP A 338 6.23 20.91 6.70
C ASP A 338 7.23 20.00 5.96
N PHE A 339 7.27 20.06 4.64
CA PHE A 339 8.21 19.25 3.84
C PHE A 339 9.66 19.71 4.04
N ASP A 340 10.49 18.85 4.64
CA ASP A 340 11.84 19.19 5.11
C ASP A 340 12.78 19.64 3.99
N ALA A 341 12.72 19.01 2.81
CA ALA A 341 13.55 19.40 1.68
C ALA A 341 13.24 20.83 1.21
N ALA A 342 11.96 21.21 1.21
CA ALA A 342 11.55 22.58 0.86
C ALA A 342 12.00 23.61 1.91
N LYS A 343 11.87 23.27 3.22
CA LYS A 343 12.34 24.14 4.31
C LYS A 343 13.85 24.41 4.22
N LYS A 344 14.65 23.37 3.97
CA LYS A 344 16.11 23.50 3.80
C LYS A 344 16.44 24.39 2.62
N ARG A 345 15.76 24.24 1.47
CA ARG A 345 15.97 25.12 0.30
C ARG A 345 15.57 26.55 0.58
N LEU A 346 14.40 26.76 1.17
CA LEU A 346 13.91 28.11 1.51
C LEU A 346 14.87 28.84 2.45
N ALA A 347 15.40 28.15 3.47
CA ALA A 347 16.38 28.73 4.39
C ALA A 347 17.67 29.21 3.69
N ASN A 348 18.09 28.54 2.62
CA ASN A 348 19.28 28.93 1.85
C ASN A 348 19.01 30.11 0.88
N LEU A 349 17.75 30.47 0.64
CA LEU A 349 17.36 31.56 -0.24
C LEU A 349 17.01 32.85 0.52
N LEU A 350 16.96 32.80 1.85
CA LEU A 350 16.73 33.94 2.75
C LEU A 350 18.05 34.62 3.11
#